data_ec810927a3be2384069819e7c870b51c
#
_entry.id   ec810927a3be2384069819e7c870b51c
#
_cell.length_a   1.000
_cell.length_b   1.000
_cell.length_c   1.000
_cell.angle_alpha   90.00
_cell.angle_beta   90.00
_cell.angle_gamma   90.00
#
_symmetry.space_group_name_H-M   'P 1'
#
loop_
_entity.id
_entity.type
_entity.pdbx_description
1 polymer ?
#
loop_
_entity_poly.entity_id
_entity_poly.type
_entity_poly.pdbx_seq_one_letter_code
_entity_poly.pdbx_strand_id
1 'polypeptide(L)'
;MSHENAQSAGIQGHCDPTFDRVREAFAGNFAQRGERGGAVALSVRGRRVVDLWGGWSDVAQTRAWSRETLVNVFSVSKACCAVAALRLVDKFGLDLDQPVARYWPEFAANGKESVSARVLLCHRAGLPALREPLPDGAMLDWRRMTHALQEERPWWPPGTAHGYHVNTFGFLVGEVVRRVSGETMGAFLRNEVAGPLDADIHIGLPAEQHHRVAEFLWPGNPARPAVTSEDERMRWNTYWNPPGLSGGGWVNTAAWRSAELPSTNGHASARGIARLYAALANGGEIDGVRVVSRDSLAEATREHSAGHDLITQRQSRFGLGFQLTQPERPLGPNAGAFGHFGAGGSLGFCDPESGLAFGYVTNEMGPRWQNPRNRALIEAVYACL
;
A
#
# COMPACT_ATOMS: atom_id res chain seq x y z
N MET A 1 -26.92 19.21 -28.04
CA MET A 1 -27.74 18.95 -26.84
C MET A 1 -26.80 18.88 -25.64
N SER A 2 -27.07 19.78 -24.78
CA SER A 2 -26.47 20.29 -23.57
C SER A 2 -25.62 19.32 -22.72
N HIS A 3 -24.36 19.68 -22.57
CA HIS A 3 -23.45 19.25 -21.49
C HIS A 3 -23.81 19.95 -20.18
N GLU A 4 -25.02 19.85 -19.69
CA GLU A 4 -25.47 20.34 -18.41
C GLU A 4 -25.99 19.15 -17.60
N ASN A 5 -25.19 18.73 -16.66
CA ASN A 5 -25.49 18.10 -15.37
C ASN A 5 -24.38 17.16 -14.86
N ALA A 6 -23.14 17.58 -14.91
CA ALA A 6 -22.17 17.08 -13.94
C ALA A 6 -22.33 17.96 -12.68
N GLN A 7 -23.32 17.66 -11.83
CA GLN A 7 -23.27 18.11 -10.45
C GLN A 7 -22.01 17.51 -9.83
N SER A 8 -20.94 18.29 -9.82
CA SER A 8 -19.75 17.93 -9.07
C SER A 8 -20.19 17.80 -7.62
N ALA A 9 -20.09 16.59 -7.05
CA ALA A 9 -20.23 16.45 -5.60
C ALA A 9 -19.14 17.36 -5.00
N GLY A 10 -19.58 18.45 -4.39
CA GLY A 10 -18.70 19.54 -3.97
C GLY A 10 -17.64 19.03 -2.98
N ILE A 11 -16.48 19.67 -2.99
CA ILE A 11 -15.43 19.37 -2.02
C ILE A 11 -15.90 19.84 -0.64
N GLN A 12 -15.81 18.93 0.32
CA GLN A 12 -16.20 19.11 1.71
C GLN A 12 -14.97 18.94 2.61
N GLY A 13 -15.14 19.31 3.89
CA GLY A 13 -14.13 19.11 4.91
C GLY A 13 -13.41 20.37 5.30
N HIS A 14 -12.30 20.20 6.03
CA HIS A 14 -11.50 21.29 6.62
C HIS A 14 -10.17 21.45 5.85
N CYS A 15 -9.77 22.70 5.67
CA CYS A 15 -8.44 23.07 5.21
C CYS A 15 -8.01 24.33 5.96
N ASP A 16 -6.89 24.25 6.65
CA ASP A 16 -6.27 25.42 7.26
C ASP A 16 -5.93 26.42 6.14
N PRO A 17 -6.22 27.71 6.29
CA PRO A 17 -5.97 28.72 5.25
C PRO A 17 -4.54 28.73 4.72
N THR A 18 -3.55 28.40 5.52
CA THR A 18 -2.16 28.26 5.09
C THR A 18 -2.01 27.20 3.99
N PHE A 19 -2.94 26.22 3.90
CA PHE A 19 -2.93 25.11 2.95
C PHE A 19 -3.97 25.25 1.82
N ASP A 20 -4.50 26.44 1.55
CA ASP A 20 -5.51 26.64 0.50
C ASP A 20 -5.05 26.17 -0.88
N ARG A 21 -3.75 26.25 -1.19
CA ARG A 21 -3.20 25.64 -2.42
C ARG A 21 -3.46 24.14 -2.55
N VAL A 22 -3.55 23.43 -1.43
CA VAL A 22 -3.90 21.99 -1.43
C VAL A 22 -5.36 21.80 -1.79
N ARG A 23 -6.26 22.65 -1.26
CA ARG A 23 -7.68 22.67 -1.64
C ARG A 23 -7.85 22.94 -3.14
N GLU A 24 -7.13 23.93 -3.66
CA GLU A 24 -7.13 24.27 -5.10
C GLU A 24 -6.61 23.12 -5.96
N ALA A 25 -5.50 22.48 -5.56
CA ALA A 25 -4.95 21.34 -6.27
C ALA A 25 -5.91 20.14 -6.25
N PHE A 26 -6.58 19.89 -5.13
CA PHE A 26 -7.58 18.84 -5.00
C PHE A 26 -8.81 19.13 -5.86
N ALA A 27 -9.30 20.37 -5.89
CA ALA A 27 -10.37 20.81 -6.80
C ALA A 27 -9.97 20.64 -8.27
N GLY A 28 -8.73 20.99 -8.61
CA GLY A 28 -8.16 20.80 -9.94
C GLY A 28 -8.06 19.33 -10.36
N ASN A 29 -7.99 18.40 -9.43
CA ASN A 29 -8.02 16.97 -9.76
C ASN A 29 -9.38 16.58 -10.37
N PHE A 30 -10.49 17.07 -9.83
CA PHE A 30 -11.83 16.83 -10.36
C PHE A 30 -12.06 17.56 -11.69
N ALA A 31 -11.64 18.82 -11.76
CA ALA A 31 -11.91 19.65 -12.94
C ALA A 31 -11.05 19.29 -14.16
N GLN A 32 -9.82 18.82 -13.96
CA GLN A 32 -8.80 18.75 -15.01
C GLN A 32 -8.04 17.42 -15.11
N ARG A 33 -8.05 16.58 -14.05
CA ARG A 33 -7.19 15.38 -13.98
C ARG A 33 -7.98 14.07 -13.83
N GLY A 34 -9.30 14.13 -14.10
CA GLY A 34 -10.15 12.95 -14.15
C GLY A 34 -10.37 12.27 -12.79
N GLU A 35 -10.33 13.01 -11.68
CA GLU A 35 -10.74 12.48 -10.37
C GLU A 35 -12.25 12.23 -10.36
N ARG A 36 -12.67 11.05 -9.91
CA ARG A 36 -14.09 10.71 -9.76
C ARG A 36 -14.56 10.86 -8.34
N GLY A 37 -13.80 10.33 -7.43
CA GLY A 37 -14.01 10.42 -6.02
C GLY A 37 -12.71 10.21 -5.27
N GLY A 38 -12.52 10.96 -4.19
CA GLY A 38 -11.28 10.87 -3.43
C GLY A 38 -11.31 11.69 -2.15
N ALA A 39 -10.22 11.52 -1.39
CA ALA A 39 -9.98 12.28 -0.18
C ALA A 39 -8.49 12.53 0.02
N VAL A 40 -8.15 13.66 0.64
CA VAL A 40 -6.78 13.99 1.05
C VAL A 40 -6.78 14.47 2.49
N ALA A 41 -5.84 13.95 3.29
CA ALA A 41 -5.63 14.37 4.66
C ALA A 41 -4.15 14.62 4.93
N LEU A 42 -3.84 15.69 5.62
CA LEU A 42 -2.49 16.08 5.99
C LEU A 42 -2.39 16.37 7.48
N SER A 43 -1.27 15.97 8.05
CA SER A 43 -0.85 16.43 9.37
C SER A 43 0.55 17.02 9.30
N VAL A 44 0.76 18.12 10.00
CA VAL A 44 2.08 18.74 10.15
C VAL A 44 2.39 18.80 11.64
N ARG A 45 3.52 18.18 12.04
CA ARG A 45 3.93 18.04 13.44
C ARG A 45 2.80 17.52 14.33
N GLY A 46 2.09 16.49 13.87
CA GLY A 46 0.99 15.84 14.56
C GLY A 46 -0.36 16.57 14.49
N ARG A 47 -0.42 17.84 14.08
CA ARG A 47 -1.66 18.60 13.93
C ARG A 47 -2.27 18.38 12.54
N ARG A 48 -3.53 17.94 12.46
CA ARG A 48 -4.26 17.83 11.19
C ARG A 48 -4.53 19.22 10.63
N VAL A 49 -4.04 19.50 9.43
CA VAL A 49 -4.17 20.78 8.74
C VAL A 49 -5.09 20.71 7.52
N VAL A 50 -5.23 19.53 6.92
CA VAL A 50 -6.17 19.29 5.81
C VAL A 50 -6.91 17.98 6.04
N ASP A 51 -8.21 17.97 5.76
CA ASP A 51 -9.11 16.82 5.75
C ASP A 51 -10.23 17.12 4.75
N LEU A 52 -9.99 16.81 3.47
CA LEU A 52 -10.88 17.11 2.35
C LEU A 52 -11.32 15.83 1.65
N TRP A 53 -12.58 15.81 1.21
CA TRP A 53 -13.13 14.74 0.38
C TRP A 53 -14.13 15.32 -0.62
N GLY A 54 -14.41 14.59 -1.70
CA GLY A 54 -15.35 15.01 -2.72
C GLY A 54 -15.55 13.97 -3.82
N GLY A 55 -16.45 14.27 -4.72
CA GLY A 55 -16.80 13.40 -5.84
C GLY A 55 -17.74 12.27 -5.44
N TRP A 56 -17.66 11.17 -6.16
CA TRP A 56 -18.60 10.06 -6.11
C TRP A 56 -17.94 8.78 -5.63
N SER A 57 -18.64 8.04 -4.77
CA SER A 57 -18.16 6.75 -4.25
C SER A 57 -18.69 5.54 -5.03
N ASP A 58 -19.43 5.76 -6.11
CA ASP A 58 -19.92 4.71 -7.01
C ASP A 58 -19.78 5.08 -8.49
N VAL A 59 -19.76 4.06 -9.34
CA VAL A 59 -19.63 4.24 -10.80
C VAL A 59 -20.83 4.99 -11.38
N ALA A 60 -22.03 4.75 -10.84
CA ALA A 60 -23.27 5.36 -11.29
C ALA A 60 -23.44 6.85 -10.89
N GLN A 61 -22.54 7.36 -10.04
CA GLN A 61 -22.56 8.73 -9.53
C GLN A 61 -23.87 9.05 -8.77
N THR A 62 -24.34 8.10 -7.99
CA THR A 62 -25.58 8.22 -7.17
C THR A 62 -25.27 8.38 -5.69
N ARG A 63 -24.08 7.97 -5.26
CA ARG A 63 -23.61 8.03 -3.86
C ARG A 63 -22.41 8.96 -3.75
N ALA A 64 -22.61 10.12 -3.13
CA ALA A 64 -21.51 11.05 -2.88
C ALA A 64 -20.43 10.44 -1.98
N TRP A 65 -19.18 10.85 -2.19
CA TRP A 65 -18.10 10.55 -1.26
C TRP A 65 -18.35 11.22 0.08
N SER A 66 -18.27 10.46 1.15
CA SER A 66 -18.47 10.96 2.51
C SER A 66 -17.16 10.97 3.29
N ARG A 67 -17.19 11.61 4.45
CA ARG A 67 -16.08 11.60 5.41
C ARG A 67 -15.68 10.18 5.83
N GLU A 68 -16.63 9.26 5.86
CA GLU A 68 -16.47 7.87 6.33
C GLU A 68 -16.18 6.89 5.19
N THR A 69 -16.05 7.38 3.95
CA THR A 69 -15.81 6.50 2.80
C THR A 69 -14.44 5.84 2.89
N LEU A 70 -14.44 4.52 2.73
CA LEU A 70 -13.26 3.69 2.55
C LEU A 70 -13.06 3.38 1.06
N VAL A 71 -11.84 3.12 0.66
CA VAL A 71 -11.54 2.65 -0.69
C VAL A 71 -10.38 1.67 -0.67
N ASN A 72 -10.31 0.78 -1.66
CA ASN A 72 -9.17 -0.11 -1.87
C ASN A 72 -7.92 0.72 -2.21
N VAL A 73 -6.90 0.68 -1.35
CA VAL A 73 -5.70 1.53 -1.48
C VAL A 73 -4.51 0.81 -2.10
N PHE A 74 -4.71 -0.43 -2.55
CA PHE A 74 -3.67 -1.25 -3.18
C PHE A 74 -2.37 -1.26 -2.38
N SER A 75 -1.26 -0.98 -3.04
CA SER A 75 0.07 -1.13 -2.45
C SER A 75 0.42 -0.17 -1.31
N VAL A 76 -0.43 0.82 -1.00
CA VAL A 76 -0.32 1.57 0.26
C VAL A 76 -0.40 0.61 1.46
N SER A 77 -1.11 -0.51 1.32
CA SER A 77 -1.19 -1.60 2.31
C SER A 77 0.16 -2.18 2.73
N LYS A 78 1.18 -2.12 1.85
CA LYS A 78 2.52 -2.66 2.18
C LYS A 78 3.20 -1.93 3.32
N ALA A 79 2.95 -0.63 3.46
CA ALA A 79 3.41 0.12 4.62
C ALA A 79 2.80 -0.41 5.92
N CYS A 80 1.53 -0.84 5.89
CA CYS A 80 0.88 -1.49 7.03
C CYS A 80 1.57 -2.83 7.37
N CYS A 81 1.92 -3.63 6.35
CA CYS A 81 2.68 -4.86 6.54
C CYS A 81 4.07 -4.59 7.13
N ALA A 82 4.74 -3.53 6.66
CA ALA A 82 6.03 -3.12 7.19
C ALA A 82 5.94 -2.75 8.66
N VAL A 83 4.97 -1.92 9.04
CA VAL A 83 4.76 -1.52 10.44
C VAL A 83 4.40 -2.74 11.31
N ALA A 84 3.57 -3.67 10.81
CA ALA A 84 3.26 -4.92 11.51
C ALA A 84 4.53 -5.78 11.74
N ALA A 85 5.39 -5.92 10.73
CA ALA A 85 6.65 -6.65 10.88
C ALA A 85 7.60 -5.98 11.89
N LEU A 86 7.71 -4.65 11.86
CA LEU A 86 8.51 -3.89 12.84
C LEU A 86 7.93 -4.00 14.25
N ARG A 87 6.61 -4.06 14.37
CA ARG A 87 5.94 -4.32 15.66
C ARG A 87 6.29 -5.69 16.21
N LEU A 88 6.42 -6.72 15.34
CA LEU A 88 6.92 -8.03 15.75
C LEU A 88 8.35 -7.96 16.26
N VAL A 89 9.22 -7.16 15.63
CA VAL A 89 10.60 -6.93 16.11
C VAL A 89 10.58 -6.33 17.50
N ASP A 90 9.78 -5.29 17.70
CA ASP A 90 9.77 -4.53 18.95
C ASP A 90 9.14 -5.29 20.13
N LYS A 91 8.17 -6.18 19.88
CA LYS A 91 7.38 -6.80 20.95
C LYS A 91 7.33 -8.32 20.97
N PHE A 92 7.53 -8.97 19.84
CA PHE A 92 7.24 -10.41 19.71
C PHE A 92 8.51 -11.23 19.37
N GLY A 93 9.67 -10.60 19.36
CA GLY A 93 10.96 -11.29 19.20
C GLY A 93 11.27 -11.73 17.77
N LEU A 94 10.68 -11.10 16.74
CA LEU A 94 11.12 -11.29 15.38
C LEU A 94 12.53 -10.71 15.21
N ASP A 95 13.49 -11.53 14.81
CA ASP A 95 14.81 -11.08 14.39
C ASP A 95 14.83 -10.95 12.87
N LEU A 96 15.11 -9.74 12.37
CA LEU A 96 15.12 -9.44 10.95
C LEU A 96 16.17 -10.22 10.16
N ASP A 97 17.24 -10.64 10.80
CA ASP A 97 18.40 -11.28 10.17
C ASP A 97 18.39 -12.80 10.31
N GLN A 98 17.57 -13.36 11.19
CA GLN A 98 17.37 -14.80 11.26
C GLN A 98 16.59 -15.31 10.05
N PRO A 99 16.88 -16.53 9.58
CA PRO A 99 16.10 -17.17 8.53
C PRO A 99 14.60 -17.22 8.87
N VAL A 100 13.74 -16.90 7.91
CA VAL A 100 12.29 -17.03 8.02
C VAL A 100 11.89 -18.46 8.41
N ALA A 101 12.67 -19.45 7.95
CA ALA A 101 12.51 -20.85 8.29
C ALA A 101 12.51 -21.15 9.81
N ARG A 102 13.06 -20.26 10.63
CA ARG A 102 12.97 -20.37 12.10
C ARG A 102 11.52 -20.24 12.60
N TYR A 103 10.73 -19.44 11.92
CA TYR A 103 9.33 -19.14 12.26
C TYR A 103 8.35 -19.90 11.37
N TRP A 104 8.78 -20.19 10.14
CA TRP A 104 8.05 -20.90 9.11
C TRP A 104 8.93 -22.02 8.51
N PRO A 105 9.06 -23.17 9.20
CA PRO A 105 10.03 -24.21 8.84
C PRO A 105 9.90 -24.73 7.40
N GLU A 106 8.67 -24.85 6.91
CA GLU A 106 8.39 -25.35 5.57
C GLU A 106 8.89 -24.40 4.46
N PHE A 107 9.11 -23.13 4.79
CA PHE A 107 9.65 -22.13 3.87
C PHE A 107 11.10 -22.42 3.45
N ALA A 108 11.85 -23.23 4.20
CA ALA A 108 13.23 -23.57 3.87
C ALA A 108 13.40 -24.29 2.51
N ALA A 109 12.33 -24.88 1.97
CA ALA A 109 12.37 -25.64 0.74
C ALA A 109 12.89 -24.84 -0.46
N ASN A 110 13.49 -25.55 -1.43
CA ASN A 110 13.85 -25.03 -2.75
C ASN A 110 14.83 -23.83 -2.75
N GLY A 111 15.81 -23.83 -1.83
CA GLY A 111 16.87 -22.82 -1.78
C GLY A 111 16.51 -21.54 -1.03
N LYS A 112 15.54 -21.62 -0.10
CA LYS A 112 15.08 -20.50 0.71
C LYS A 112 15.52 -20.57 2.18
N GLU A 113 16.35 -21.56 2.53
CA GLU A 113 16.76 -21.83 3.91
C GLU A 113 17.42 -20.65 4.62
N SER A 114 18.10 -19.78 3.88
CA SER A 114 18.79 -18.59 4.42
C SER A 114 18.03 -17.29 4.25
N VAL A 115 16.84 -17.31 3.64
CA VAL A 115 16.06 -16.08 3.41
C VAL A 115 15.57 -15.52 4.74
N SER A 116 16.00 -14.30 5.08
CA SER A 116 15.58 -13.60 6.30
C SER A 116 14.38 -12.68 6.08
N ALA A 117 13.76 -12.23 7.18
CA ALA A 117 12.66 -11.26 7.13
C ALA A 117 13.10 -9.93 6.48
N ARG A 118 14.35 -9.53 6.69
CA ARG A 118 14.97 -8.36 6.02
C ARG A 118 14.93 -8.51 4.51
N VAL A 119 15.33 -9.67 4.00
CA VAL A 119 15.36 -9.99 2.56
C VAL A 119 13.95 -9.99 1.95
N LEU A 120 12.93 -10.47 2.70
CA LEU A 120 11.53 -10.34 2.29
C LEU A 120 11.09 -8.88 2.20
N LEU A 121 11.33 -8.11 3.26
CA LEU A 121 10.84 -6.74 3.40
C LEU A 121 11.44 -5.77 2.37
N CYS A 122 12.66 -6.01 1.90
CA CYS A 122 13.30 -5.16 0.89
C CYS A 122 13.21 -5.70 -0.55
N HIS A 123 12.27 -6.62 -0.82
CA HIS A 123 11.98 -7.18 -2.15
C HIS A 123 13.15 -7.94 -2.81
N ARG A 124 13.99 -8.58 -2.01
CA ARG A 124 15.18 -9.31 -2.51
C ARG A 124 15.05 -10.83 -2.44
N ALA A 125 13.89 -11.36 -2.04
CA ALA A 125 13.70 -12.80 -1.83
C ALA A 125 13.64 -13.64 -3.11
N GLY A 126 13.46 -13.02 -4.28
CA GLY A 126 13.31 -13.76 -5.54
C GLY A 126 11.95 -14.45 -5.69
N LEU A 127 10.94 -14.03 -4.97
CA LEU A 127 9.61 -14.66 -4.95
C LEU A 127 8.50 -13.70 -5.42
N PRO A 128 8.67 -12.94 -6.53
CA PRO A 128 7.66 -11.99 -6.98
C PRO A 128 6.43 -12.65 -7.58
N ALA A 129 6.54 -13.91 -8.03
CA ALA A 129 5.53 -14.63 -8.78
C ALA A 129 5.58 -16.14 -8.49
N LEU A 130 4.49 -16.82 -8.77
CA LEU A 130 4.39 -18.28 -8.81
C LEU A 130 4.56 -18.78 -10.25
N ARG A 131 5.30 -19.88 -10.45
CA ARG A 131 5.45 -20.52 -11.77
C ARG A 131 4.23 -21.32 -12.15
N GLU A 132 3.77 -22.15 -11.22
CA GLU A 132 2.63 -23.02 -11.45
C GLU A 132 1.33 -22.20 -11.50
N PRO A 133 0.50 -22.39 -12.54
CA PRO A 133 -0.78 -21.71 -12.64
C PRO A 133 -1.72 -22.07 -11.47
N LEU A 134 -2.27 -21.06 -10.82
CA LEU A 134 -3.32 -21.26 -9.84
C LEU A 134 -4.69 -20.90 -10.45
N PRO A 135 -5.78 -21.52 -9.98
CA PRO A 135 -7.12 -21.20 -10.46
C PRO A 135 -7.56 -19.79 -10.07
N ASP A 136 -8.53 -19.25 -10.81
CA ASP A 136 -9.15 -17.97 -10.46
C ASP A 136 -9.74 -18.01 -9.04
N GLY A 137 -9.62 -16.91 -8.31
CA GLY A 137 -10.02 -16.83 -6.91
C GLY A 137 -9.05 -17.48 -5.91
N ALA A 138 -7.98 -18.17 -6.35
CA ALA A 138 -7.01 -18.79 -5.44
C ALA A 138 -6.39 -17.79 -4.45
N MET A 139 -6.25 -16.52 -4.84
CA MET A 139 -5.72 -15.45 -3.97
C MET A 139 -6.57 -15.18 -2.73
N LEU A 140 -7.82 -15.60 -2.71
CA LEU A 140 -8.71 -15.46 -1.55
C LEU A 140 -8.47 -16.56 -0.49
N ASP A 141 -7.74 -17.61 -0.85
CA ASP A 141 -7.38 -18.72 0.03
C ASP A 141 -5.93 -18.53 0.54
N TRP A 142 -5.81 -18.04 1.78
CA TRP A 142 -4.53 -17.79 2.43
C TRP A 142 -3.61 -19.02 2.44
N ARG A 143 -4.15 -20.18 2.80
CA ARG A 143 -3.36 -21.42 2.91
C ARG A 143 -2.82 -21.86 1.57
N ARG A 144 -3.65 -21.77 0.53
CA ARG A 144 -3.24 -22.12 -0.84
C ARG A 144 -2.10 -21.22 -1.33
N MET A 145 -2.22 -19.90 -1.13
CA MET A 145 -1.20 -18.95 -1.54
C MET A 145 0.11 -19.12 -0.78
N THR A 146 0.05 -19.29 0.54
CA THR A 146 1.25 -19.47 1.37
C THR A 146 1.90 -20.83 1.11
N HIS A 147 1.12 -21.90 0.87
CA HIS A 147 1.66 -23.19 0.46
C HIS A 147 2.33 -23.12 -0.91
N ALA A 148 1.73 -22.46 -1.89
CA ALA A 148 2.35 -22.28 -3.21
C ALA A 148 3.68 -21.49 -3.11
N LEU A 149 3.74 -20.47 -2.27
CA LEU A 149 4.97 -19.70 -2.03
C LEU A 149 6.03 -20.49 -1.27
N GLN A 150 5.62 -21.36 -0.36
CA GLN A 150 6.47 -22.29 0.35
C GLN A 150 7.17 -23.27 -0.63
N GLU A 151 6.44 -23.79 -1.62
CA GLU A 151 6.96 -24.70 -2.64
C GLU A 151 7.66 -23.96 -3.81
N GLU A 152 7.45 -22.65 -3.98
CA GLU A 152 8.06 -21.89 -5.07
C GLU A 152 9.58 -21.80 -4.90
N ARG A 153 10.33 -21.99 -5.96
CA ARG A 153 11.77 -21.71 -6.01
C ARG A 153 12.00 -20.23 -6.38
N PRO A 154 13.00 -19.57 -5.80
CA PRO A 154 13.32 -18.20 -6.18
C PRO A 154 13.59 -18.04 -7.68
N TRP A 155 13.13 -16.93 -8.27
CA TRP A 155 13.40 -16.57 -9.67
C TRP A 155 14.82 -16.03 -9.87
N TRP A 156 15.45 -15.56 -8.81
CA TRP A 156 16.88 -15.23 -8.72
C TRP A 156 17.38 -15.61 -7.33
N PRO A 157 18.70 -15.82 -7.17
CA PRO A 157 19.26 -16.14 -5.85
C PRO A 157 18.90 -15.05 -4.84
N PRO A 158 18.30 -15.41 -3.70
CA PRO A 158 17.90 -14.43 -2.68
C PRO A 158 19.06 -13.53 -2.27
N GLY A 159 18.79 -12.23 -2.14
CA GLY A 159 19.80 -11.25 -1.75
C GLY A 159 20.67 -10.69 -2.88
N THR A 160 20.67 -11.26 -4.09
CA THR A 160 21.56 -10.83 -5.19
C THR A 160 20.98 -9.73 -6.06
N ALA A 161 19.66 -9.66 -6.18
CA ALA A 161 18.93 -8.65 -6.94
C ALA A 161 17.66 -8.28 -6.22
N HIS A 162 16.95 -7.28 -6.70
CA HIS A 162 15.61 -6.95 -6.21
C HIS A 162 14.62 -6.84 -7.35
N GLY A 163 13.37 -7.12 -7.03
CA GLY A 163 12.23 -6.97 -7.92
C GLY A 163 10.97 -6.85 -7.08
N TYR A 164 10.17 -5.86 -7.36
CA TYR A 164 8.99 -5.53 -6.57
C TYR A 164 8.00 -6.69 -6.46
N HIS A 165 7.90 -7.31 -5.29
CA HIS A 165 6.98 -8.41 -5.00
C HIS A 165 5.55 -7.85 -4.89
N VAL A 166 4.94 -7.54 -6.05
CA VAL A 166 3.70 -6.75 -6.15
C VAL A 166 2.60 -7.29 -5.25
N ASN A 167 2.34 -8.59 -5.33
CA ASN A 167 1.24 -9.24 -4.61
C ASN A 167 1.73 -10.24 -3.56
N THR A 168 2.81 -10.94 -3.84
CA THR A 168 3.35 -11.99 -2.96
C THR A 168 3.93 -11.45 -1.66
N PHE A 169 4.41 -10.20 -1.63
CA PHE A 169 4.93 -9.55 -0.44
C PHE A 169 4.01 -9.68 0.78
N GLY A 170 2.70 -9.43 0.60
CA GLY A 170 1.75 -9.48 1.69
C GLY A 170 1.53 -10.89 2.24
N PHE A 171 1.55 -11.91 1.39
CA PHE A 171 1.46 -13.30 1.84
C PHE A 171 2.73 -13.75 2.56
N LEU A 172 3.90 -13.36 2.03
CA LEU A 172 5.20 -13.70 2.64
C LEU A 172 5.37 -13.05 4.02
N VAL A 173 5.18 -11.74 4.11
CA VAL A 173 5.31 -11.00 5.37
C VAL A 173 4.17 -11.36 6.33
N GLY A 174 2.93 -11.45 5.81
CA GLY A 174 1.77 -11.79 6.61
C GLY A 174 1.82 -13.20 7.21
N GLU A 175 2.43 -14.19 6.52
CA GLU A 175 2.62 -15.52 7.10
C GLU A 175 3.67 -15.48 8.23
N VAL A 176 4.72 -14.67 8.11
CA VAL A 176 5.64 -14.42 9.23
C VAL A 176 4.89 -13.79 10.40
N VAL A 177 4.04 -12.78 10.15
CA VAL A 177 3.20 -12.17 11.20
C VAL A 177 2.36 -13.26 11.87
N ARG A 178 1.66 -14.07 11.09
CA ARG A 178 0.78 -15.12 11.60
C ARG A 178 1.53 -16.17 12.45
N ARG A 179 2.71 -16.57 12.02
CA ARG A 179 3.53 -17.59 12.70
C ARG A 179 4.13 -17.09 14.02
N VAL A 180 4.53 -15.81 14.04
CA VAL A 180 5.17 -15.21 15.22
C VAL A 180 4.14 -14.75 16.25
N SER A 181 3.03 -14.13 15.82
CA SER A 181 2.01 -13.58 16.73
C SER A 181 0.87 -14.55 17.07
N GLY A 182 0.60 -15.53 16.20
CA GLY A 182 -0.60 -16.38 16.27
C GLY A 182 -1.85 -15.73 15.68
N GLU A 183 -1.79 -14.48 15.23
CA GLU A 183 -2.92 -13.73 14.67
C GLU A 183 -2.83 -13.65 13.15
N THR A 184 -3.98 -13.49 12.46
CA THR A 184 -3.96 -13.14 11.03
C THR A 184 -3.40 -11.73 10.84
N MET A 185 -2.95 -11.42 9.63
CA MET A 185 -2.39 -10.09 9.34
C MET A 185 -3.38 -8.96 9.62
N GLY A 186 -4.66 -9.15 9.26
CA GLY A 186 -5.70 -8.15 9.51
C GLY A 186 -6.03 -7.98 10.99
N ALA A 187 -6.10 -9.09 11.74
CA ALA A 187 -6.31 -9.05 13.18
C ALA A 187 -5.14 -8.35 13.89
N PHE A 188 -3.91 -8.73 13.56
CA PHE A 188 -2.72 -8.12 14.14
C PHE A 188 -2.62 -6.62 13.83
N LEU A 189 -2.85 -6.23 12.57
CA LEU A 189 -2.87 -4.81 12.18
C LEU A 189 -3.90 -4.02 13.00
N ARG A 190 -5.12 -4.55 13.14
CA ARG A 190 -6.18 -3.91 13.91
C ARG A 190 -5.81 -3.79 15.38
N ASN A 191 -5.29 -4.85 15.99
CA ASN A 191 -5.07 -4.92 17.44
C ASN A 191 -3.82 -4.13 17.87
N GLU A 192 -2.75 -4.17 17.08
CA GLU A 192 -1.44 -3.63 17.46
C GLU A 192 -1.11 -2.28 16.83
N VAL A 193 -1.82 -1.88 15.75
CA VAL A 193 -1.47 -0.66 14.99
C VAL A 193 -2.68 0.23 14.76
N ALA A 194 -3.64 -0.20 13.95
CA ALA A 194 -4.73 0.65 13.47
C ALA A 194 -5.71 1.05 14.59
N GLY A 195 -6.11 0.10 15.43
CA GLY A 195 -7.01 0.35 16.57
C GLY A 195 -6.40 1.30 17.61
N PRO A 196 -5.19 1.04 18.14
CA PRO A 196 -4.55 1.97 19.06
C PRO A 196 -4.36 3.38 18.49
N LEU A 197 -4.10 3.53 17.20
CA LEU A 197 -3.98 4.83 16.53
C LEU A 197 -5.32 5.49 16.20
N ASP A 198 -6.45 4.81 16.35
CA ASP A 198 -7.74 5.23 15.78
C ASP A 198 -7.62 5.53 14.27
N ALA A 199 -6.89 4.67 13.56
CA ALA A 199 -6.63 4.79 12.13
C ALA A 199 -7.56 3.85 11.35
N ASP A 200 -8.42 4.43 10.53
CA ASP A 200 -9.42 3.70 9.72
C ASP A 200 -8.73 3.01 8.53
N ILE A 201 -8.04 1.91 8.83
CA ILE A 201 -7.25 1.07 7.90
C ILE A 201 -7.55 -0.40 8.20
N HIS A 202 -7.89 -1.16 7.16
CA HIS A 202 -8.28 -2.55 7.27
C HIS A 202 -7.59 -3.42 6.21
N ILE A 203 -7.20 -4.63 6.61
CA ILE A 203 -6.87 -5.77 5.74
C ILE A 203 -7.81 -6.88 6.14
N GLY A 204 -8.63 -7.38 5.20
CA GLY A 204 -9.79 -8.21 5.57
C GLY A 204 -10.86 -7.36 6.24
N LEU A 205 -11.56 -6.56 5.44
CA LEU A 205 -12.60 -5.65 5.94
C LEU A 205 -13.84 -6.44 6.42
N PRO A 206 -14.31 -6.23 7.66
CA PRO A 206 -15.54 -6.85 8.15
C PRO A 206 -16.76 -6.50 7.29
N ALA A 207 -17.67 -7.46 7.09
CA ALA A 207 -18.80 -7.32 6.17
C ALA A 207 -19.72 -6.14 6.51
N GLU A 208 -19.91 -5.83 7.77
CA GLU A 208 -20.68 -4.68 8.26
C GLU A 208 -20.12 -3.33 7.83
N GLN A 209 -18.86 -3.28 7.44
CA GLN A 209 -18.19 -2.06 6.94
C GLN A 209 -18.26 -1.93 5.40
N HIS A 210 -18.72 -2.96 4.68
CA HIS A 210 -18.71 -2.96 3.22
C HIS A 210 -19.55 -1.84 2.60
N HIS A 211 -20.57 -1.35 3.30
CA HIS A 211 -21.42 -0.24 2.85
C HIS A 211 -20.66 1.09 2.72
N ARG A 212 -19.53 1.23 3.43
CA ARG A 212 -18.67 2.42 3.40
C ARG A 212 -17.72 2.42 2.20
N VAL A 213 -17.54 1.28 1.54
CA VAL A 213 -16.51 1.14 0.50
C VAL A 213 -16.95 1.79 -0.80
N ALA A 214 -16.12 2.66 -1.33
CA ALA A 214 -16.28 3.18 -2.69
C ALA A 214 -16.02 2.08 -3.72
N GLU A 215 -16.84 2.06 -4.77
CA GLU A 215 -16.56 1.24 -5.95
C GLU A 215 -15.30 1.77 -6.64
N PHE A 216 -14.40 0.87 -7.00
CA PHE A 216 -13.19 1.21 -7.72
C PHE A 216 -13.41 1.10 -9.23
N LEU A 217 -13.14 2.18 -9.96
CA LEU A 217 -13.27 2.23 -11.41
C LEU A 217 -12.06 1.56 -12.06
N TRP A 218 -12.27 0.29 -12.40
CA TRP A 218 -11.24 -0.54 -13.02
C TRP A 218 -11.31 -0.44 -14.55
N PRO A 219 -10.21 -0.15 -15.27
CA PRO A 219 -10.24 0.08 -16.72
C PRO A 219 -10.35 -1.20 -17.56
N GLY A 220 -10.55 -2.35 -16.92
CA GLY A 220 -10.50 -3.67 -17.55
C GLY A 220 -9.14 -4.34 -17.40
N ASN A 221 -9.12 -5.65 -17.60
CA ASN A 221 -7.88 -6.42 -17.54
C ASN A 221 -7.14 -6.34 -18.88
N PRO A 222 -5.81 -6.21 -18.89
CA PRO A 222 -5.06 -6.28 -20.13
C PRO A 222 -5.18 -7.68 -20.76
N ALA A 223 -5.15 -7.73 -22.08
CA ALA A 223 -5.00 -9.01 -22.77
C ALA A 223 -3.65 -9.64 -22.41
N ARG A 224 -3.65 -10.97 -22.24
CA ARG A 224 -2.39 -11.70 -21.98
C ARG A 224 -1.48 -11.56 -23.21
N PRO A 225 -0.27 -11.02 -23.07
CA PRO A 225 0.68 -10.97 -24.16
C PRO A 225 1.22 -12.37 -24.49
N ALA A 226 1.82 -12.53 -25.66
CA ALA A 226 2.66 -13.69 -25.92
C ALA A 226 3.85 -13.63 -24.95
N VAL A 227 4.05 -14.74 -24.22
CA VAL A 227 5.13 -14.89 -23.26
C VAL A 227 6.20 -15.77 -23.92
N THR A 228 7.35 -15.19 -24.23
CA THR A 228 8.42 -15.84 -24.99
C THR A 228 9.66 -16.17 -24.15
N SER A 229 9.74 -15.63 -22.93
CA SER A 229 10.88 -15.84 -22.03
C SER A 229 10.43 -16.09 -20.58
N GLU A 230 11.33 -16.67 -19.76
CA GLU A 230 11.12 -16.82 -18.32
C GLU A 230 10.90 -15.48 -17.63
N ASP A 231 11.65 -14.44 -18.02
CA ASP A 231 11.51 -13.10 -17.44
C ASP A 231 10.14 -12.47 -17.76
N GLU A 232 9.64 -12.65 -18.97
CA GLU A 232 8.29 -12.21 -19.32
C GLU A 232 7.24 -12.99 -18.57
N ARG A 233 7.43 -14.31 -18.39
CA ARG A 233 6.55 -15.15 -17.57
C ARG A 233 6.54 -14.70 -16.12
N MET A 234 7.70 -14.45 -15.53
CA MET A 234 7.82 -13.91 -14.18
C MET A 234 7.05 -12.60 -14.02
N ARG A 235 7.31 -11.62 -14.91
CA ARG A 235 6.63 -10.32 -14.86
C ARG A 235 5.12 -10.44 -15.05
N TRP A 236 4.66 -11.28 -15.97
CA TRP A 236 3.24 -11.52 -16.15
C TRP A 236 2.61 -12.17 -14.90
N ASN A 237 3.21 -13.26 -14.42
CA ASN A 237 2.69 -14.01 -13.28
C ASN A 237 2.67 -13.18 -11.99
N THR A 238 3.56 -12.20 -11.84
CA THR A 238 3.57 -11.27 -10.70
C THR A 238 2.23 -10.54 -10.51
N TYR A 239 1.53 -10.28 -11.61
CA TYR A 239 0.24 -9.55 -11.59
C TYR A 239 -0.97 -10.46 -11.81
N TRP A 240 -0.79 -11.59 -12.51
CA TRP A 240 -1.89 -12.35 -13.10
C TRP A 240 -1.88 -13.85 -12.78
N ASN A 241 -1.05 -14.31 -11.87
CA ASN A 241 -1.09 -15.69 -11.39
C ASN A 241 -1.22 -15.74 -9.85
N PRO A 242 -2.42 -16.11 -9.33
CA PRO A 242 -3.64 -16.48 -10.04
C PRO A 242 -4.31 -15.33 -10.81
N PRO A 243 -5.25 -15.61 -11.73
CA PRO A 243 -6.08 -14.57 -12.34
C PRO A 243 -6.75 -13.69 -11.28
N GLY A 244 -6.86 -12.39 -11.54
CA GLY A 244 -7.45 -11.45 -10.58
C GLY A 244 -6.59 -11.08 -9.37
N LEU A 245 -5.37 -11.62 -9.23
CA LEU A 245 -4.46 -11.38 -8.09
C LEU A 245 -4.23 -9.88 -7.79
N SER A 246 -4.25 -9.04 -8.82
CA SER A 246 -4.09 -7.58 -8.69
C SER A 246 -5.41 -6.81 -8.57
N GLY A 247 -6.56 -7.49 -8.42
CA GLY A 247 -7.88 -6.89 -8.24
C GLY A 247 -8.78 -6.91 -9.46
N GLY A 248 -8.26 -7.22 -10.65
CA GLY A 248 -9.04 -7.25 -11.89
C GLY A 248 -10.19 -8.26 -11.84
N GLY A 249 -11.44 -7.79 -11.98
CA GLY A 249 -12.65 -8.59 -11.84
C GLY A 249 -13.10 -8.85 -10.40
N TRP A 250 -12.28 -8.54 -9.39
CA TRP A 250 -12.53 -8.87 -7.99
C TRP A 250 -12.67 -7.67 -7.06
N VAL A 251 -12.03 -6.55 -7.34
CA VAL A 251 -11.83 -5.41 -6.42
C VAL A 251 -13.12 -4.88 -5.79
N ASN A 252 -14.25 -4.96 -6.47
CA ASN A 252 -15.55 -4.50 -5.97
C ASN A 252 -16.40 -5.60 -5.33
N THR A 253 -15.90 -6.85 -5.24
CA THR A 253 -16.65 -7.95 -4.66
C THR A 253 -16.54 -8.00 -3.14
N ALA A 254 -17.58 -8.54 -2.48
CA ALA A 254 -17.54 -8.77 -1.04
C ALA A 254 -16.42 -9.75 -0.64
N ALA A 255 -16.18 -10.77 -1.47
CA ALA A 255 -15.12 -11.74 -1.24
C ALA A 255 -13.74 -11.09 -1.20
N TRP A 256 -13.46 -10.17 -2.13
CA TRP A 256 -12.21 -9.41 -2.12
C TRP A 256 -12.07 -8.53 -0.88
N ARG A 257 -13.13 -7.83 -0.48
CA ARG A 257 -13.11 -6.96 0.69
C ARG A 257 -12.83 -7.71 1.98
N SER A 258 -13.42 -8.92 2.11
CA SER A 258 -13.29 -9.75 3.32
C SER A 258 -12.00 -10.56 3.38
N ALA A 259 -11.37 -10.87 2.25
CA ALA A 259 -10.12 -11.62 2.20
C ALA A 259 -8.94 -10.79 2.71
N GLU A 260 -7.88 -11.47 3.14
CA GLU A 260 -6.62 -10.81 3.50
C GLU A 260 -5.60 -10.96 2.37
N LEU A 261 -5.45 -9.91 1.55
CA LEU A 261 -4.40 -9.76 0.54
C LEU A 261 -3.53 -8.56 0.91
N PRO A 262 -2.61 -8.70 1.88
CA PRO A 262 -2.02 -7.54 2.56
C PRO A 262 -1.19 -6.61 1.67
N SER A 263 -0.80 -7.05 0.47
CA SER A 263 -0.13 -6.20 -0.52
C SER A 263 -1.09 -5.32 -1.32
N THR A 264 -2.41 -5.68 -1.38
CA THR A 264 -3.24 -5.24 -2.52
C THR A 264 -4.64 -4.80 -2.11
N ASN A 265 -5.24 -5.42 -1.08
CA ASN A 265 -6.64 -5.15 -0.74
C ASN A 265 -6.86 -4.38 0.57
N GLY A 266 -5.88 -3.64 1.05
CA GLY A 266 -6.13 -2.71 2.15
C GLY A 266 -7.25 -1.75 1.80
N HIS A 267 -8.20 -1.56 2.71
CA HIS A 267 -9.26 -0.57 2.63
C HIS A 267 -9.00 0.51 3.68
N ALA A 268 -8.92 1.75 3.26
CA ALA A 268 -8.58 2.85 4.16
C ALA A 268 -9.27 4.17 3.77
N SER A 269 -9.38 5.05 4.76
CA SER A 269 -9.64 6.47 4.56
C SER A 269 -8.31 7.25 4.43
N ALA A 270 -8.34 8.41 3.77
CA ALA A 270 -7.16 9.28 3.71
C ALA A 270 -6.67 9.70 5.11
N ARG A 271 -7.62 9.91 6.05
CA ARG A 271 -7.30 10.23 7.45
C ARG A 271 -6.59 9.10 8.16
N GLY A 272 -7.05 7.86 7.96
CA GLY A 272 -6.41 6.68 8.55
C GLY A 272 -4.96 6.55 8.07
N ILE A 273 -4.73 6.71 6.77
CA ILE A 273 -3.38 6.72 6.19
C ILE A 273 -2.55 7.85 6.79
N ALA A 274 -3.05 9.10 6.76
CA ALA A 274 -2.34 10.25 7.33
C ALA A 274 -2.04 10.06 8.82
N ARG A 275 -2.93 9.40 9.59
CA ARG A 275 -2.74 9.11 11.01
C ARG A 275 -1.59 8.13 11.25
N LEU A 276 -1.52 7.05 10.46
CA LEU A 276 -0.40 6.10 10.51
C LEU A 276 0.92 6.82 10.20
N TYR A 277 0.96 7.59 9.12
CA TYR A 277 2.17 8.31 8.74
C TYR A 277 2.52 9.45 9.69
N ALA A 278 1.56 10.03 10.42
CA ALA A 278 1.84 11.00 11.46
C ALA A 278 2.59 10.38 12.65
N ALA A 279 2.24 9.13 13.03
CA ALA A 279 3.04 8.38 13.99
C ALA A 279 4.46 8.13 13.48
N LEU A 280 4.61 7.71 12.20
CA LEU A 280 5.91 7.45 11.60
C LEU A 280 6.76 8.72 11.47
N ALA A 281 6.17 9.85 11.05
CA ALA A 281 6.87 11.14 11.00
C ALA A 281 7.40 11.59 12.37
N ASN A 282 6.74 11.17 13.45
CA ASN A 282 7.10 11.49 14.83
C ASN A 282 7.92 10.38 15.52
N GLY A 283 8.65 9.58 14.76
CA GLY A 283 9.52 8.53 15.30
C GLY A 283 8.78 7.32 15.84
N GLY A 284 7.63 6.98 15.25
CA GLY A 284 6.84 5.78 15.55
C GLY A 284 5.78 5.94 16.64
N GLU A 285 5.50 7.16 17.06
CA GLU A 285 4.55 7.46 18.14
C GLU A 285 3.75 8.73 17.86
N ILE A 286 2.47 8.75 18.23
CA ILE A 286 1.63 9.95 18.23
C ILE A 286 0.59 9.85 19.36
N ASP A 287 0.32 10.97 20.06
CA ASP A 287 -0.64 11.07 21.17
C ASP A 287 -0.44 9.99 22.23
N GLY A 288 0.82 9.65 22.55
CA GLY A 288 1.19 8.62 23.52
C GLY A 288 1.04 7.18 23.02
N VAL A 289 0.63 6.97 21.76
CA VAL A 289 0.52 5.65 21.15
C VAL A 289 1.74 5.35 20.32
N ARG A 290 2.56 4.37 20.76
CA ARG A 290 3.73 3.89 20.04
C ARG A 290 3.39 2.63 19.25
N VAL A 291 3.55 2.69 17.92
CA VAL A 291 3.34 1.55 17.02
C VAL A 291 4.65 0.91 16.55
N VAL A 292 5.75 1.66 16.58
CA VAL A 292 7.08 1.16 16.25
C VAL A 292 8.14 1.92 17.05
N SER A 293 9.24 1.28 17.41
CA SER A 293 10.37 1.96 18.07
C SER A 293 11.11 2.89 17.10
N ARG A 294 11.82 3.89 17.64
CA ARG A 294 12.63 4.80 16.82
C ARG A 294 13.74 4.04 16.09
N ASP A 295 14.36 3.06 16.74
CA ASP A 295 15.45 2.28 16.19
C ASP A 295 14.96 1.37 15.04
N SER A 296 13.85 0.65 15.24
CA SER A 296 13.24 -0.17 14.20
C SER A 296 12.80 0.68 13.01
N LEU A 297 12.25 1.86 13.24
CA LEU A 297 11.85 2.77 12.17
C LEU A 297 13.07 3.34 11.43
N ALA A 298 14.11 3.75 12.14
CA ALA A 298 15.35 4.24 11.55
C ALA A 298 16.01 3.17 10.68
N GLU A 299 16.05 1.92 11.15
CA GLU A 299 16.53 0.79 10.34
C GLU A 299 15.66 0.57 9.12
N ALA A 300 14.33 0.59 9.26
CA ALA A 300 13.40 0.33 8.17
C ALA A 300 13.42 1.40 7.07
N THR A 301 13.82 2.61 7.38
CA THR A 301 13.89 3.73 6.42
C THR A 301 15.28 3.95 5.82
N ARG A 302 16.28 3.14 6.20
CA ARG A 302 17.55 3.05 5.45
C ARG A 302 17.31 2.41 4.09
N GLU A 303 18.22 2.66 3.15
CA GLU A 303 18.22 1.99 1.86
C GLU A 303 18.70 0.54 2.01
N HIS A 304 17.84 -0.42 1.66
CA HIS A 304 18.12 -1.86 1.66
C HIS A 304 18.15 -2.46 0.26
N SER A 305 17.47 -1.82 -0.70
CA SER A 305 17.60 -2.15 -2.11
C SER A 305 17.43 -0.90 -2.98
N ALA A 306 18.27 -0.78 -4.00
CA ALA A 306 18.23 0.30 -4.98
C ALA A 306 18.75 -0.18 -6.33
N GLY A 307 18.33 0.50 -7.40
CA GLY A 307 18.75 0.23 -8.75
C GLY A 307 17.63 -0.26 -9.66
N HIS A 308 17.99 -1.00 -10.71
CA HIS A 308 17.04 -1.54 -11.68
C HIS A 308 16.21 -2.66 -11.06
N ASP A 309 14.90 -2.49 -11.03
CA ASP A 309 13.93 -3.43 -10.50
C ASP A 309 13.52 -4.45 -11.58
N LEU A 310 13.73 -5.73 -11.32
CA LEU A 310 13.52 -6.82 -12.30
C LEU A 310 12.04 -7.00 -12.70
N ILE A 311 11.10 -6.50 -11.90
CA ILE A 311 9.66 -6.61 -12.15
C ILE A 311 9.12 -5.36 -12.82
N THR A 312 9.37 -4.17 -12.23
CA THR A 312 8.83 -2.91 -12.73
C THR A 312 9.61 -2.35 -13.90
N GLN A 313 10.80 -2.89 -14.17
CA GLN A 313 11.73 -2.44 -15.23
C GLN A 313 12.07 -0.94 -15.13
N ARG A 314 12.24 -0.47 -13.90
CA ARG A 314 12.53 0.95 -13.57
C ARG A 314 13.50 1.02 -12.40
N GLN A 315 14.08 2.19 -12.21
CA GLN A 315 14.81 2.47 -10.97
C GLN A 315 13.84 2.45 -9.79
N SER A 316 14.21 1.79 -8.71
CA SER A 316 13.47 1.77 -7.47
C SER A 316 14.40 1.79 -6.26
N ARG A 317 13.90 2.32 -5.14
CA ARG A 317 14.58 2.37 -3.85
C ARG A 317 13.62 1.94 -2.76
N PHE A 318 14.04 0.97 -1.96
CA PHE A 318 13.25 0.46 -0.84
C PHE A 318 14.06 0.40 0.45
N GLY A 319 13.39 0.76 1.52
CA GLY A 319 13.71 0.33 2.87
C GLY A 319 13.06 -1.02 3.20
N LEU A 320 12.76 -1.29 4.47
CA LEU A 320 12.04 -2.49 4.87
C LEU A 320 10.54 -2.29 4.71
N GLY A 321 10.02 -2.57 3.53
CA GLY A 321 8.61 -2.45 3.16
C GLY A 321 8.12 -1.03 2.86
N PHE A 322 9.00 -0.06 2.84
CA PHE A 322 8.71 1.31 2.42
C PHE A 322 9.42 1.63 1.10
N GLN A 323 8.74 2.38 0.24
CA GLN A 323 9.36 3.08 -0.87
C GLN A 323 10.05 4.33 -0.32
N LEU A 324 11.31 4.52 -0.68
CA LEU A 324 12.07 5.73 -0.37
C LEU A 324 11.93 6.74 -1.49
N THR A 325 11.98 8.02 -1.15
CA THR A 325 11.99 9.08 -2.16
C THR A 325 13.16 8.89 -3.14
N GLN A 326 12.94 9.22 -4.40
CA GLN A 326 13.95 9.08 -5.46
C GLN A 326 13.69 10.11 -6.58
N PRO A 327 14.71 10.48 -7.36
CA PRO A 327 14.58 11.53 -8.38
C PRO A 327 13.45 11.30 -9.38
N GLU A 328 13.25 10.05 -9.81
CA GLU A 328 12.23 9.71 -10.80
C GLU A 328 10.80 9.74 -10.23
N ARG A 329 10.67 9.62 -8.90
CA ARG A 329 9.37 9.63 -8.18
C ARG A 329 9.54 10.27 -6.80
N PRO A 330 9.75 11.60 -6.75
CA PRO A 330 9.96 12.29 -5.47
C PRO A 330 8.68 12.29 -4.62
N LEU A 331 8.84 12.06 -3.33
CA LEU A 331 7.81 12.26 -2.30
C LEU A 331 7.87 13.67 -1.70
N GLY A 332 8.72 14.52 -2.24
CA GLY A 332 9.02 15.88 -1.80
C GLY A 332 10.51 16.19 -1.97
N PRO A 333 10.97 17.36 -1.52
CA PRO A 333 12.35 17.81 -1.68
C PRO A 333 13.32 17.10 -0.72
N ASN A 334 12.84 16.58 0.42
CA ASN A 334 13.70 16.05 1.48
C ASN A 334 14.06 14.59 1.25
N ALA A 335 15.31 14.24 1.36
CA ALA A 335 15.84 12.90 1.08
C ALA A 335 15.33 11.83 2.06
N GLY A 336 14.91 12.23 3.25
CA GLY A 336 14.36 11.36 4.29
C GLY A 336 12.88 11.00 4.13
N ALA A 337 12.18 11.50 3.09
CA ALA A 337 10.78 11.18 2.85
C ALA A 337 10.62 9.71 2.42
N PHE A 338 9.64 9.02 3.00
CA PHE A 338 9.32 7.64 2.70
C PHE A 338 7.82 7.36 2.80
N GLY A 339 7.38 6.33 2.09
CA GLY A 339 5.96 5.98 2.07
C GLY A 339 5.65 4.85 1.12
N HIS A 340 4.44 4.82 0.58
CA HIS A 340 4.08 3.85 -0.44
C HIS A 340 2.98 4.38 -1.38
N PHE A 341 3.22 4.28 -2.70
CA PHE A 341 2.20 4.50 -3.71
C PHE A 341 1.32 3.25 -3.87
N GLY A 342 0.03 3.46 -4.15
CA GLY A 342 -0.91 2.44 -4.59
C GLY A 342 -1.19 2.52 -6.09
N ALA A 343 -1.66 1.41 -6.67
CA ALA A 343 -2.19 1.43 -8.02
C ALA A 343 -3.35 2.44 -8.10
N GLY A 344 -3.46 3.14 -9.23
CA GLY A 344 -4.46 4.20 -9.39
C GLY A 344 -4.02 5.57 -8.90
N GLY A 345 -3.08 5.64 -7.95
CA GLY A 345 -2.54 6.91 -7.46
C GLY A 345 -2.77 7.21 -5.99
N SER A 346 -3.47 6.34 -5.23
CA SER A 346 -3.50 6.46 -3.77
C SER A 346 -2.08 6.50 -3.22
N LEU A 347 -1.87 7.28 -2.16
CA LEU A 347 -0.53 7.53 -1.63
C LEU A 347 -0.60 7.76 -0.12
N GLY A 348 0.28 7.10 0.60
CA GLY A 348 0.63 7.44 1.97
C GLY A 348 2.12 7.69 2.07
N PHE A 349 2.53 8.78 2.69
CA PHE A 349 3.94 9.04 2.97
C PHE A 349 4.11 10.00 4.15
N CYS A 350 5.31 10.04 4.68
CA CYS A 350 5.72 11.11 5.58
C CYS A 350 7.10 11.66 5.19
N ASP A 351 7.33 12.86 5.65
CA ASP A 351 8.59 13.56 5.60
C ASP A 351 8.93 14.02 7.02
N PRO A 352 9.78 13.28 7.73
CA PRO A 352 10.13 13.59 9.12
C PRO A 352 10.81 14.96 9.29
N GLU A 353 11.55 15.44 8.29
CA GLU A 353 12.23 16.72 8.33
C GLU A 353 11.24 17.89 8.38
N SER A 354 10.18 17.84 7.56
CA SER A 354 9.10 18.82 7.57
C SER A 354 8.06 18.53 8.66
N GLY A 355 8.10 17.35 9.29
CA GLY A 355 7.05 16.85 10.19
C GLY A 355 5.73 16.57 9.46
N LEU A 356 5.80 16.35 8.14
CA LEU A 356 4.64 16.13 7.28
C LEU A 356 4.21 14.66 7.29
N ALA A 357 2.90 14.44 7.42
CA ALA A 357 2.24 13.17 7.09
C ALA A 357 1.13 13.42 6.09
N PHE A 358 1.08 12.54 5.08
CA PHE A 358 0.21 12.68 3.91
C PHE A 358 -0.57 11.39 3.65
N GLY A 359 -1.89 11.52 3.45
CA GLY A 359 -2.76 10.45 3.00
C GLY A 359 -3.65 10.95 1.86
N TYR A 360 -3.60 10.28 0.72
CA TYR A 360 -4.48 10.52 -0.41
C TYR A 360 -5.05 9.22 -0.93
N VAL A 361 -6.35 9.20 -1.17
CA VAL A 361 -7.07 8.03 -1.70
C VAL A 361 -7.98 8.46 -2.86
N THR A 362 -8.13 7.56 -3.83
CA THR A 362 -8.95 7.76 -5.03
C THR A 362 -9.61 6.44 -5.43
N ASN A 363 -10.76 6.49 -6.06
CA ASN A 363 -11.46 5.31 -6.58
C ASN A 363 -11.34 5.16 -8.09
N GLU A 364 -10.46 5.90 -8.75
CA GLU A 364 -10.24 5.76 -10.19
C GLU A 364 -8.79 5.38 -10.51
N MET A 365 -8.64 4.33 -11.33
CA MET A 365 -7.32 3.88 -11.79
C MET A 365 -6.63 4.97 -12.61
N GLY A 366 -5.54 5.49 -12.09
CA GLY A 366 -4.67 6.41 -12.83
C GLY A 366 -3.62 5.65 -13.67
N PRO A 367 -2.98 6.33 -14.61
CA PRO A 367 -2.06 5.69 -15.57
C PRO A 367 -0.79 5.12 -14.93
N ARG A 368 -0.42 5.59 -13.74
CA ARG A 368 0.79 5.22 -13.00
C ARG A 368 0.58 5.41 -11.50
N TRP A 369 1.47 4.86 -10.68
CA TRP A 369 1.50 5.09 -9.23
C TRP A 369 1.65 6.58 -8.89
N GLN A 370 2.70 7.23 -9.44
CA GLN A 370 2.78 8.68 -9.44
C GLN A 370 2.19 9.21 -10.75
N ASN A 371 1.15 9.99 -10.62
CA ASN A 371 0.37 10.53 -11.73
C ASN A 371 0.06 12.02 -11.49
N PRO A 372 -0.54 12.74 -12.44
CA PRO A 372 -0.81 14.16 -12.29
C PRO A 372 -1.62 14.53 -11.05
N ARG A 373 -2.50 13.63 -10.54
CA ARG A 373 -3.34 13.92 -9.37
C ARG A 373 -2.53 14.01 -8.08
N ASN A 374 -1.77 12.95 -7.76
CA ASN A 374 -0.98 12.95 -6.53
C ASN A 374 0.24 13.89 -6.61
N ARG A 375 0.83 14.11 -7.80
CA ARG A 375 1.91 15.08 -8.00
C ARG A 375 1.46 16.49 -7.68
N ALA A 376 0.31 16.92 -8.22
CA ALA A 376 -0.25 18.25 -7.94
C ALA A 376 -0.48 18.47 -6.44
N LEU A 377 -0.93 17.44 -5.73
CA LEU A 377 -1.12 17.51 -4.28
C LEU A 377 0.22 17.63 -3.54
N ILE A 378 1.23 16.82 -3.89
CA ILE A 378 2.58 16.90 -3.30
C ILE A 378 3.16 18.30 -3.51
N GLU A 379 3.15 18.80 -4.75
CA GLU A 379 3.66 20.14 -5.11
C GLU A 379 2.94 21.24 -4.30
N ALA A 380 1.62 21.17 -4.19
CA ALA A 380 0.82 22.13 -3.43
C ALA A 380 1.15 22.11 -1.93
N VAL A 381 1.35 20.93 -1.34
CA VAL A 381 1.72 20.80 0.08
C VAL A 381 3.05 21.48 0.37
N TYR A 382 4.08 21.18 -0.41
CA TYR A 382 5.42 21.76 -0.17
C TYR A 382 5.49 23.25 -0.54
N ALA A 383 4.56 23.75 -1.33
CA ALA A 383 4.42 25.20 -1.55
C ALA A 383 3.74 25.93 -0.37
N CYS A 384 3.24 25.19 0.63
CA CYS A 384 2.62 25.73 1.84
C CYS A 384 3.49 25.54 3.11
N LEU A 385 4.52 24.70 3.06
CA LEU A 385 5.47 24.45 4.14
C LEU A 385 6.62 25.43 4.12
#